data_01c761c983f90bf44e6e64f24b5f011d
#
_entry.id   01c761c983f90bf44e6e64f24b5f011d
#
_cell.length_a   1.000
_cell.length_b   1.000
_cell.length_c   1.000
_cell.angle_alpha   90.00
_cell.angle_beta   90.00
_cell.angle_gamma   90.00
#
_symmetry.space_group_name_H-M   'P 1'
#
loop_
_entity.id
_entity.type
_entity.pdbx_description
1 polymer ?
#
loop_
_entity_poly.entity_id
_entity_poly.type
_entity_poly.pdbx_seq_one_letter_code
_entity_poly.pdbx_strand_id
1 'polypeptide(L)'
;MTFSVEKQSPVTIAKATFPLRYGTYSEIRTSEYEFIFNLNGEIKFIRGLNVNWPHPAAQLKRTDGNDWVYYSVGDVSGDSGIISWMGEYYLPCLPYPSNSVWEVNYVTDPSIMNAFAAWSQLYADLYGAQGAGPHPRANELINRILQNHDGVLYERSQKLNTIIGERVTVLPPDTRHVDYEIIPVIIADGCLYHCGFCCVKSARNFHKRSRSEILAQIQQLKVHYGRNIQNLNALFLGNHDALAAGDELIYFTASEAFKSFYFGNARAVPFLFLFGSVDSLLNSKDELFEKLSRLPYYTYINIGFESVDASTLNLIQKPVDVSKVRAAFQKMLEINDSYTNIEITGNFIVGEQLSSEHYQSLAKFLQDTSIPYSGRGAVYLSPLKDSPKKRELLPRFFEIKKQSKLPVYTYLIQRL
;
A
#
# COMPACT_ATOMS: atom_id res chain seq x y z
N MET A 1 30.35 -13.09 -6.42
CA MET A 1 28.96 -12.69 -6.77
C MET A 1 28.28 -13.81 -7.55
N THR A 2 27.01 -14.07 -7.23
CA THR A 2 26.18 -15.03 -7.97
C THR A 2 25.03 -14.27 -8.64
N PHE A 3 24.72 -14.60 -9.90
CA PHE A 3 23.70 -13.94 -10.70
C PHE A 3 22.53 -14.90 -10.96
N SER A 4 21.32 -14.44 -10.75
CA SER A 4 20.07 -15.08 -11.19
C SER A 4 19.29 -14.08 -12.03
N VAL A 5 19.14 -14.33 -13.34
CA VAL A 5 18.55 -13.35 -14.27
C VAL A 5 17.11 -13.72 -14.57
N GLU A 6 16.20 -12.78 -14.33
CA GLU A 6 14.77 -12.88 -14.65
C GLU A 6 14.10 -14.16 -14.09
N LYS A 7 14.38 -14.43 -12.81
CA LYS A 7 13.76 -15.50 -12.05
C LYS A 7 12.33 -15.13 -11.65
N GLN A 8 11.42 -16.03 -11.88
CA GLN A 8 10.03 -15.85 -11.49
C GLN A 8 9.84 -16.14 -10.01
N SER A 9 9.15 -15.26 -9.31
CA SER A 9 8.66 -15.53 -7.97
C SER A 9 7.56 -16.60 -8.01
N PRO A 10 7.50 -17.51 -7.03
CA PRO A 10 6.39 -18.45 -6.95
C PRO A 10 5.08 -17.68 -6.73
N VAL A 11 4.02 -18.06 -7.46
CA VAL A 11 2.67 -17.47 -7.38
C VAL A 11 1.94 -17.94 -6.10
N THR A 12 2.62 -18.14 -5.02
CA THR A 12 1.97 -18.55 -3.77
C THR A 12 1.60 -17.30 -2.99
N ILE A 13 0.31 -17.00 -2.96
CA ILE A 13 -0.26 -16.03 -2.01
C ILE A 13 -0.29 -16.68 -0.62
N ALA A 14 0.87 -16.95 -0.08
CA ALA A 14 0.97 -17.37 1.31
C ALA A 14 1.09 -16.09 2.15
N LYS A 15 -0.02 -15.64 2.71
CA LYS A 15 -0.08 -14.50 3.65
C LYS A 15 0.81 -14.69 4.89
N ALA A 16 1.42 -15.86 5.06
CA ALA A 16 2.23 -16.21 6.22
C ALA A 16 3.72 -15.86 6.08
N THR A 17 4.21 -15.66 4.86
CA THR A 17 5.62 -15.31 4.60
C THR A 17 5.71 -13.90 4.06
N PHE A 18 6.27 -13.04 4.85
CA PHE A 18 6.48 -11.64 4.56
C PHE A 18 7.98 -11.38 4.27
N PRO A 19 8.30 -10.45 3.34
CA PRO A 19 7.45 -9.91 2.28
C PRO A 19 7.28 -10.92 1.12
N LEU A 20 6.05 -10.97 0.57
CA LEU A 20 5.77 -11.74 -0.64
C LEU A 20 6.19 -10.93 -1.86
N ARG A 21 7.02 -11.49 -2.71
CA ARG A 21 7.40 -10.87 -3.98
C ARG A 21 6.54 -11.42 -5.12
N TYR A 22 5.86 -10.50 -5.80
CA TYR A 22 5.16 -10.82 -7.04
C TYR A 22 6.04 -10.45 -8.24
N GLY A 23 6.04 -11.30 -9.27
CA GLY A 23 6.63 -11.00 -10.56
C GLY A 23 7.98 -11.69 -10.84
N THR A 24 8.68 -11.12 -11.82
CA THR A 24 9.96 -11.62 -12.33
C THR A 24 11.07 -10.64 -11.98
N TYR A 25 12.06 -11.11 -11.24
CA TYR A 25 13.17 -10.30 -10.76
C TYR A 25 14.51 -10.94 -11.08
N SER A 26 15.53 -10.09 -11.17
CA SER A 26 16.92 -10.52 -11.22
C SER A 26 17.56 -10.32 -9.85
N GLU A 27 18.47 -11.21 -9.48
CA GLU A 27 19.14 -11.20 -8.18
C GLU A 27 20.65 -11.22 -8.39
N ILE A 28 21.36 -10.38 -7.64
CA ILE A 28 22.80 -10.46 -7.46
C ILE A 28 23.04 -10.72 -5.98
N ARG A 29 23.72 -11.82 -5.67
CA ARG A 29 24.03 -12.23 -4.31
C ARG A 29 25.51 -12.12 -4.05
N THR A 30 25.85 -11.42 -2.98
CA THR A 30 27.20 -11.37 -2.38
C THR A 30 27.25 -12.26 -1.14
N SER A 31 28.35 -12.24 -0.40
CA SER A 31 28.45 -12.93 0.90
C SER A 31 27.51 -12.38 1.96
N GLU A 32 27.19 -11.07 1.91
CA GLU A 32 26.49 -10.38 2.98
C GLU A 32 25.08 -9.90 2.58
N TYR A 33 24.86 -9.68 1.28
CA TYR A 33 23.62 -9.09 0.79
C TYR A 33 23.08 -9.79 -0.44
N GLU A 34 21.76 -9.73 -0.58
CA GLU A 34 21.01 -10.06 -1.79
C GLU A 34 20.39 -8.77 -2.33
N PHE A 35 20.75 -8.42 -3.56
CA PHE A 35 20.26 -7.26 -4.29
C PHE A 35 19.30 -7.71 -5.37
N ILE A 36 18.11 -7.14 -5.40
CA ILE A 36 17.01 -7.59 -6.25
C ILE A 36 16.58 -6.46 -7.17
N PHE A 37 16.55 -6.77 -8.48
CA PHE A 37 16.30 -5.82 -9.56
C PHE A 37 15.05 -6.22 -10.34
N ASN A 38 14.28 -5.21 -10.74
CA ASN A 38 13.14 -5.43 -11.63
C ASN A 38 13.58 -5.64 -13.11
N LEU A 39 12.62 -5.76 -14.01
CA LEU A 39 12.88 -6.01 -15.43
C LEU A 39 13.59 -4.87 -16.16
N ASN A 40 13.52 -3.64 -15.62
CA ASN A 40 14.28 -2.51 -16.16
C ASN A 40 15.72 -2.46 -15.64
N GLY A 41 16.09 -3.28 -14.64
CA GLY A 41 17.38 -3.21 -13.96
C GLY A 41 17.40 -2.20 -12.80
N GLU A 42 16.26 -1.70 -12.38
CA GLU A 42 16.13 -0.83 -11.21
C GLU A 42 16.20 -1.67 -9.94
N ILE A 43 16.99 -1.23 -8.97
CA ILE A 43 17.04 -1.91 -7.68
C ILE A 43 15.74 -1.72 -6.92
N LYS A 44 15.16 -2.83 -6.41
CA LYS A 44 13.89 -2.81 -5.69
C LYS A 44 14.04 -3.24 -4.24
N PHE A 45 14.89 -4.23 -3.96
CA PHE A 45 15.07 -4.72 -2.60
C PHE A 45 16.55 -4.98 -2.30
N ILE A 46 16.93 -4.72 -1.06
CA ILE A 46 18.20 -5.17 -0.47
C ILE A 46 17.86 -5.95 0.79
N ARG A 47 18.40 -7.15 0.90
CA ARG A 47 18.26 -8.01 2.07
C ARG A 47 19.63 -8.39 2.60
N GLY A 48 19.85 -8.17 3.90
CA GLY A 48 21.01 -8.69 4.59
C GLY A 48 20.92 -10.20 4.79
N LEU A 49 22.02 -10.90 4.61
CA LEU A 49 22.12 -12.36 4.73
C LEU A 49 22.75 -12.79 6.05
N ASN A 50 23.27 -11.86 6.84
CA ASN A 50 23.91 -12.12 8.13
C ASN A 50 22.97 -11.81 9.31
N VAL A 51 23.41 -12.22 10.51
CA VAL A 51 22.64 -12.11 11.76
C VAL A 51 22.39 -10.67 12.23
N ASN A 52 23.14 -9.70 11.70
CA ASN A 52 23.04 -8.29 12.10
C ASN A 52 21.98 -7.52 11.29
N TRP A 53 21.29 -8.16 10.36
CA TRP A 53 20.17 -7.57 9.68
C TRP A 53 19.00 -7.38 10.67
N PRO A 54 18.24 -6.28 10.64
CA PRO A 54 17.26 -5.92 11.70
C PRO A 54 16.25 -7.02 12.03
N HIS A 55 15.82 -7.76 11.01
CA HIS A 55 14.92 -8.90 11.17
C HIS A 55 15.06 -9.84 9.98
N PRO A 56 15.01 -11.17 10.15
CA PRO A 56 15.16 -12.13 9.05
C PRO A 56 14.17 -11.95 7.90
N ALA A 57 12.95 -11.48 8.20
CA ALA A 57 11.93 -11.18 7.20
C ALA A 57 11.99 -9.74 6.67
N ALA A 58 12.80 -8.86 7.27
CA ALA A 58 12.92 -7.47 6.85
C ALA A 58 13.66 -7.35 5.52
N GLN A 59 13.23 -6.41 4.72
CA GLN A 59 13.92 -5.98 3.50
C GLN A 59 13.89 -4.45 3.43
N LEU A 60 14.99 -3.87 2.94
CA LEU A 60 14.98 -2.49 2.51
C LEU A 60 14.29 -2.44 1.15
N LYS A 61 13.07 -1.95 1.11
CA LYS A 61 12.33 -1.74 -0.13
C LYS A 61 12.77 -0.42 -0.73
N ARG A 62 13.25 -0.47 -1.95
CA ARG A 62 13.64 0.69 -2.74
C ARG A 62 12.58 0.96 -3.80
N THR A 63 12.05 2.16 -3.79
CA THR A 63 11.09 2.63 -4.78
C THR A 63 11.60 3.96 -5.30
N ASP A 64 11.54 4.22 -6.54
CA ASP A 64 11.92 5.46 -7.25
C ASP A 64 12.28 6.66 -6.33
N GLY A 65 13.42 6.61 -5.64
CA GLY A 65 13.91 7.61 -4.71
C GLY A 65 13.26 7.63 -3.31
N ASN A 66 12.40 6.68 -2.99
CA ASN A 66 11.72 6.60 -1.71
C ASN A 66 11.99 5.23 -1.06
N ASP A 67 13.01 5.17 -0.21
CA ASP A 67 13.46 3.93 0.40
C ASP A 67 12.87 3.73 1.80
N TRP A 68 12.55 2.49 2.16
CA TRP A 68 11.98 2.15 3.45
C TRP A 68 12.20 0.69 3.81
N VAL A 69 12.24 0.42 5.10
CA VAL A 69 12.29 -0.95 5.62
C VAL A 69 10.87 -1.43 5.84
N TYR A 70 10.59 -2.60 5.35
CA TYR A 70 9.30 -3.26 5.45
C TYR A 70 9.45 -4.53 6.27
N TYR A 71 8.73 -4.64 7.37
CA TYR A 71 8.64 -5.86 8.17
C TYR A 71 7.31 -5.96 8.91
N SER A 72 7.01 -7.17 9.36
CA SER A 72 5.81 -7.42 10.16
C SER A 72 6.14 -7.51 11.63
N VAL A 73 5.21 -7.03 12.44
CA VAL A 73 5.24 -7.19 13.89
C VAL A 73 4.02 -8.02 14.29
N GLY A 74 4.26 -9.15 14.93
CA GLY A 74 3.19 -10.02 15.39
C GLY A 74 3.73 -11.21 16.16
N ASP A 75 2.88 -11.83 16.96
CA ASP A 75 3.22 -13.05 17.66
C ASP A 75 3.00 -14.26 16.76
N VAL A 76 4.07 -15.02 16.51
CA VAL A 76 4.05 -16.25 15.71
C VAL A 76 3.79 -17.48 16.59
N SER A 77 3.77 -17.31 17.91
CA SER A 77 3.77 -18.41 18.88
C SER A 77 2.40 -18.89 19.36
N GLY A 78 1.31 -18.40 18.76
CA GLY A 78 -0.03 -18.78 19.20
C GLY A 78 -0.44 -20.19 18.75
N ASP A 79 -0.75 -21.08 19.68
CA ASP A 79 -1.35 -22.40 19.48
C ASP A 79 -2.68 -22.40 18.69
N SER A 80 -3.21 -21.22 18.36
CA SER A 80 -4.51 -21.06 17.69
C SER A 80 -4.45 -20.99 16.17
N GLY A 81 -3.28 -21.02 15.56
CA GLY A 81 -3.12 -20.91 14.09
C GLY A 81 -3.54 -19.55 13.51
N ILE A 82 -4.05 -18.64 14.31
CA ILE A 82 -4.41 -17.29 13.90
C ILE A 82 -3.22 -16.39 14.21
N ILE A 83 -2.43 -16.17 13.18
CA ILE A 83 -1.30 -15.25 13.27
C ILE A 83 -1.84 -13.82 13.40
N SER A 84 -1.61 -13.22 14.55
CA SER A 84 -1.95 -11.84 14.82
C SER A 84 -0.87 -10.93 14.25
N TRP A 85 -0.96 -10.62 12.97
CA TRP A 85 0.01 -9.77 12.28
C TRP A 85 -0.34 -8.29 12.42
N MET A 86 0.67 -7.51 12.70
CA MET A 86 0.66 -6.06 12.56
C MET A 86 1.77 -5.70 11.57
N GLY A 87 1.40 -5.20 10.41
CA GLY A 87 2.35 -4.71 9.42
C GLY A 87 2.77 -3.30 9.77
N GLU A 88 4.06 -3.03 9.73
CA GLU A 88 4.60 -1.70 9.95
C GLU A 88 5.66 -1.39 8.90
N TYR A 89 5.55 -0.19 8.31
CA TYR A 89 6.47 0.31 7.31
C TYR A 89 7.31 1.43 7.90
N TYR A 90 8.62 1.33 7.75
CA TYR A 90 9.57 2.32 8.24
C TYR A 90 10.22 3.03 7.07
N LEU A 91 10.35 4.34 7.20
CA LEU A 91 11.07 5.20 6.26
C LEU A 91 12.47 5.47 6.78
N PRO A 92 13.47 4.66 6.45
CA PRO A 92 14.80 4.91 6.97
C PRO A 92 15.51 6.07 6.27
N CYS A 93 15.11 6.41 5.05
CA CYS A 93 16.00 7.11 4.13
C CYS A 93 15.52 8.49 3.70
N LEU A 94 14.23 8.77 3.81
CA LEU A 94 13.70 10.09 3.43
C LEU A 94 12.91 10.69 4.59
N PRO A 95 13.02 12.02 4.82
CA PRO A 95 12.23 12.72 5.83
C PRO A 95 10.77 12.75 5.37
N TYR A 96 10.05 11.69 5.65
CA TYR A 96 8.67 11.54 5.27
C TYR A 96 7.80 11.50 6.52
N PRO A 97 6.73 12.29 6.63
CA PRO A 97 5.84 12.20 7.75
C PRO A 97 5.12 10.84 7.72
N SER A 98 5.55 9.94 8.58
CA SER A 98 4.94 8.65 8.84
C SER A 98 4.16 8.71 10.14
N ASN A 99 3.11 7.90 10.27
CA ASN A 99 2.42 7.66 11.52
C ASN A 99 2.86 6.36 12.19
N SER A 100 4.10 5.95 11.97
CA SER A 100 4.71 4.76 12.54
C SER A 100 4.44 4.62 14.04
N VAL A 101 4.12 3.40 14.49
CA VAL A 101 3.96 3.04 15.91
C VAL A 101 5.32 2.87 16.59
N TRP A 102 6.33 2.46 15.84
CA TRP A 102 7.68 2.30 16.32
C TRP A 102 8.49 3.55 16.02
N GLU A 103 8.95 4.24 17.05
CA GLU A 103 9.77 5.45 16.93
C GLU A 103 11.24 5.12 16.63
N VAL A 104 11.47 4.20 15.69
CA VAL A 104 12.82 3.79 15.29
C VAL A 104 13.21 4.53 14.02
N ASN A 105 14.31 5.24 14.07
CA ASN A 105 14.90 5.86 12.89
C ASN A 105 15.90 4.88 12.25
N TYR A 106 15.46 4.12 11.28
CA TYR A 106 16.33 3.16 10.57
C TYR A 106 17.40 3.80 9.70
N VAL A 107 17.30 5.09 9.37
CA VAL A 107 18.38 5.81 8.65
C VAL A 107 19.69 5.78 9.42
N THR A 108 19.61 5.78 10.76
CA THR A 108 20.77 5.73 11.64
C THR A 108 21.15 4.32 12.07
N ASP A 109 20.41 3.31 11.65
CA ASP A 109 20.74 1.91 11.91
C ASP A 109 21.98 1.51 11.12
N PRO A 110 23.05 1.03 11.78
CA PRO A 110 24.29 0.67 11.10
C PRO A 110 24.09 -0.40 10.01
N SER A 111 23.19 -1.34 10.18
CA SER A 111 22.92 -2.39 9.18
C SER A 111 22.30 -1.81 7.90
N ILE A 112 21.44 -0.81 8.02
CA ILE A 112 20.84 -0.11 6.87
C ILE A 112 21.90 0.76 6.19
N MET A 113 22.71 1.50 6.95
CA MET A 113 23.82 2.29 6.40
C MET A 113 24.81 1.42 5.63
N ASN A 114 25.15 0.25 6.19
CA ASN A 114 26.02 -0.72 5.52
C ASN A 114 25.39 -1.29 4.24
N ALA A 115 24.08 -1.48 4.21
CA ALA A 115 23.38 -1.93 2.99
C ALA A 115 23.48 -0.90 1.85
N PHE A 116 23.38 0.40 2.18
CA PHE A 116 23.60 1.47 1.18
C PHE A 116 25.04 1.52 0.70
N ALA A 117 26.01 1.40 1.61
CA ALA A 117 27.42 1.34 1.25
C ALA A 117 27.72 0.12 0.35
N ALA A 118 27.15 -1.05 0.70
CA ALA A 118 27.27 -2.27 -0.10
C ALA A 118 26.63 -2.14 -1.49
N TRP A 119 25.49 -1.44 -1.61
CA TRP A 119 24.89 -1.11 -2.91
C TRP A 119 25.81 -0.23 -3.75
N SER A 120 26.36 0.83 -3.16
CA SER A 120 27.29 1.73 -3.86
C SER A 120 28.56 0.98 -4.32
N GLN A 121 29.08 0.08 -3.48
CA GLN A 121 30.23 -0.75 -3.84
C GLN A 121 29.87 -1.74 -4.97
N LEU A 122 28.73 -2.43 -4.86
CA LEU A 122 28.25 -3.32 -5.93
C LEU A 122 28.13 -2.57 -7.26
N TYR A 123 27.56 -1.36 -7.25
CA TYR A 123 27.42 -0.55 -8.46
C TYR A 123 28.78 -0.22 -9.08
N ALA A 124 29.77 0.15 -8.28
CA ALA A 124 31.14 0.40 -8.74
C ALA A 124 31.80 -0.86 -9.31
N ASP A 125 31.62 -2.00 -8.64
CA ASP A 125 32.15 -3.29 -9.11
C ASP A 125 31.53 -3.71 -10.46
N LEU A 126 30.22 -3.51 -10.62
CA LEU A 126 29.52 -3.80 -11.88
C LEU A 126 29.96 -2.87 -13.01
N TYR A 127 30.26 -1.61 -12.70
CA TYR A 127 30.81 -0.66 -13.67
C TYR A 127 32.20 -1.12 -14.16
N GLY A 128 33.07 -1.56 -13.25
CA GLY A 128 34.39 -2.12 -13.59
C GLY A 128 34.32 -3.45 -14.35
N ALA A 129 33.24 -4.22 -14.16
CA ALA A 129 33.03 -5.53 -14.79
C ALA A 129 32.16 -5.47 -16.05
N GLN A 130 31.91 -4.29 -16.60
CA GLN A 130 31.06 -4.13 -17.78
C GLN A 130 31.62 -4.92 -18.98
N GLY A 131 30.80 -5.80 -19.54
CA GLY A 131 31.20 -6.70 -20.62
C GLY A 131 31.90 -7.99 -20.18
N ALA A 132 32.30 -8.10 -18.90
CA ALA A 132 32.99 -9.27 -18.33
C ALA A 132 32.09 -10.14 -17.43
N GLY A 133 30.78 -10.04 -17.58
CA GLY A 133 29.83 -10.86 -16.82
C GLY A 133 29.96 -12.36 -17.15
N PRO A 134 29.50 -13.25 -16.25
CA PRO A 134 29.71 -14.70 -16.38
C PRO A 134 29.00 -15.33 -17.58
N HIS A 135 28.04 -14.66 -18.17
CA HIS A 135 27.32 -15.09 -19.37
C HIS A 135 26.58 -13.90 -20.04
N PRO A 136 26.16 -14.00 -21.33
CA PRO A 136 25.55 -12.87 -22.06
C PRO A 136 24.35 -12.22 -21.36
N ARG A 137 23.43 -13.00 -20.79
CA ARG A 137 22.27 -12.47 -20.03
C ARG A 137 22.66 -11.68 -18.78
N ALA A 138 23.78 -12.06 -18.12
CA ALA A 138 24.31 -11.29 -17.00
C ALA A 138 24.89 -9.95 -17.47
N ASN A 139 25.56 -9.89 -18.62
CA ASN A 139 26.03 -8.63 -19.20
C ASN A 139 24.87 -7.69 -19.55
N GLU A 140 23.79 -8.22 -20.12
CA GLU A 140 22.59 -7.43 -20.38
C GLU A 140 21.97 -6.87 -19.08
N LEU A 141 21.93 -7.68 -18.03
CA LEU A 141 21.47 -7.24 -16.71
C LEU A 141 22.36 -6.15 -16.15
N ILE A 142 23.69 -6.34 -16.17
CA ILE A 142 24.65 -5.34 -15.72
C ILE A 142 24.46 -4.02 -16.45
N ASN A 143 24.33 -4.04 -17.78
CA ASN A 143 24.09 -2.84 -18.57
C ASN A 143 22.79 -2.12 -18.18
N ARG A 144 21.69 -2.87 -17.89
CA ARG A 144 20.45 -2.27 -17.42
C ARG A 144 20.61 -1.67 -16.02
N ILE A 145 21.31 -2.34 -15.11
CA ILE A 145 21.55 -1.81 -13.75
C ILE A 145 22.34 -0.51 -13.82
N LEU A 146 23.40 -0.46 -14.63
CA LEU A 146 24.25 0.72 -14.77
C LEU A 146 23.53 1.94 -15.37
N GLN A 147 22.42 1.74 -16.06
CA GLN A 147 21.54 2.82 -16.54
C GLN A 147 20.60 3.36 -15.44
N ASN A 148 20.51 2.72 -14.28
CA ASN A 148 19.57 3.02 -13.21
C ASN A 148 20.26 3.32 -11.87
N HIS A 149 21.21 4.27 -11.90
CA HIS A 149 21.82 4.78 -10.66
C HIS A 149 20.83 5.62 -9.82
N ASP A 150 21.15 5.89 -8.57
CA ASP A 150 20.26 6.57 -7.62
C ASP A 150 19.71 7.92 -8.14
N GLY A 151 20.50 8.68 -8.88
CA GLY A 151 20.04 9.93 -9.53
C GLY A 151 18.94 9.69 -10.55
N VAL A 152 19.07 8.65 -11.39
CA VAL A 152 18.03 8.28 -12.38
C VAL A 152 16.77 7.80 -11.68
N LEU A 153 16.89 6.99 -10.61
CA LEU A 153 15.74 6.56 -9.82
C LEU A 153 15.00 7.74 -9.20
N TYR A 154 15.75 8.73 -8.68
CA TYR A 154 15.15 9.96 -8.15
C TYR A 154 14.41 10.76 -9.24
N GLU A 155 15.01 10.95 -10.42
CA GLU A 155 14.36 11.62 -11.55
C GLU A 155 13.10 10.87 -11.99
N ARG A 156 13.12 9.55 -11.98
CA ARG A 156 11.94 8.73 -12.28
C ARG A 156 10.82 8.94 -11.27
N SER A 157 11.14 9.05 -9.97
CA SER A 157 10.14 9.34 -8.95
C SER A 157 9.48 10.70 -9.17
N GLN A 158 10.28 11.74 -9.52
CA GLN A 158 9.74 13.07 -9.84
C GLN A 158 8.87 13.02 -11.10
N LYS A 159 9.28 12.25 -12.11
CA LYS A 159 8.49 12.05 -13.33
C LYS A 159 7.16 11.36 -13.03
N LEU A 160 7.14 10.31 -12.18
CA LEU A 160 5.92 9.65 -11.75
C LEU A 160 4.97 10.65 -11.07
N ASN A 161 5.48 11.42 -10.11
CA ASN A 161 4.70 12.47 -9.44
C ASN A 161 4.12 13.49 -10.43
N THR A 162 4.88 13.87 -11.48
CA THR A 162 4.40 14.77 -12.52
C THR A 162 3.27 14.14 -13.34
N ILE A 163 3.39 12.85 -13.70
CA ILE A 163 2.38 12.14 -14.48
C ILE A 163 1.06 12.05 -13.71
N ILE A 164 1.12 11.67 -12.44
CA ILE A 164 -0.09 11.42 -11.65
C ILE A 164 -0.59 12.65 -10.89
N GLY A 165 0.26 13.65 -10.65
CA GLY A 165 -0.06 14.90 -9.95
C GLY A 165 -0.08 14.80 -8.44
N GLU A 166 0.26 13.62 -7.85
CA GLU A 166 0.33 13.39 -6.41
C GLU A 166 1.31 12.27 -6.07
N ARG A 167 1.51 12.01 -4.79
CA ARG A 167 2.26 10.84 -4.31
C ARG A 167 1.30 9.72 -3.93
N VAL A 168 1.72 8.49 -4.10
CA VAL A 168 0.95 7.31 -3.66
C VAL A 168 1.19 7.08 -2.17
N THR A 169 0.15 6.68 -1.45
CA THR A 169 0.24 6.24 -0.05
C THR A 169 0.36 4.72 0.04
N VAL A 170 0.84 4.22 1.16
CA VAL A 170 0.70 2.80 1.50
C VAL A 170 -0.79 2.47 1.60
N LEU A 171 -1.19 1.38 0.99
CA LEU A 171 -2.61 0.99 0.91
C LEU A 171 -2.96 0.03 2.06
N PRO A 172 -4.21 0.02 2.54
CA PRO A 172 -4.61 -0.84 3.65
C PRO A 172 -4.26 -2.32 3.48
N PRO A 173 -4.40 -2.95 2.30
CA PRO A 173 -4.00 -4.35 2.13
C PRO A 173 -2.51 -4.65 2.38
N ASP A 174 -1.61 -3.67 2.26
CA ASP A 174 -0.20 -3.83 2.60
C ASP A 174 -0.01 -4.27 4.05
N THR A 175 -0.83 -3.76 4.96
CA THR A 175 -0.75 -4.11 6.38
C THR A 175 -1.14 -5.56 6.67
N ARG A 176 -1.68 -6.26 5.68
CA ARG A 176 -1.95 -7.70 5.71
C ARG A 176 -0.88 -8.52 4.97
N HIS A 177 0.23 -7.89 4.62
CA HIS A 177 1.34 -8.52 3.90
C HIS A 177 0.94 -9.12 2.54
N VAL A 178 0.06 -8.44 1.84
CA VAL A 178 -0.26 -8.75 0.44
C VAL A 178 0.76 -8.03 -0.43
N ASP A 179 1.60 -8.81 -1.08
CA ASP A 179 2.57 -8.24 -2.02
C ASP A 179 1.89 -7.94 -3.36
N TYR A 180 1.97 -6.69 -3.75
CA TYR A 180 1.55 -6.19 -5.04
C TYR A 180 2.38 -4.98 -5.43
N GLU A 181 2.50 -4.76 -6.72
CA GLU A 181 3.09 -3.54 -7.28
C GLU A 181 1.99 -2.79 -8.02
N ILE A 182 1.77 -1.53 -7.65
CA ILE A 182 0.65 -0.74 -8.15
C ILE A 182 1.02 0.15 -9.32
N ILE A 183 0.05 0.36 -10.21
CA ILE A 183 0.04 1.45 -11.19
C ILE A 183 -1.00 2.49 -10.71
N PRO A 184 -0.57 3.68 -10.29
CA PRO A 184 -1.49 4.73 -9.88
C PRO A 184 -2.05 5.44 -11.11
N VAL A 185 -3.37 5.41 -11.28
CA VAL A 185 -4.11 6.21 -12.28
C VAL A 185 -5.10 7.08 -11.54
N ILE A 186 -4.73 8.32 -11.31
CA ILE A 186 -5.52 9.24 -10.50
C ILE A 186 -6.71 9.76 -11.32
N ILE A 187 -7.92 9.55 -10.80
CA ILE A 187 -9.17 9.89 -11.49
C ILE A 187 -9.86 11.15 -10.97
N ALA A 188 -9.44 11.61 -9.79
CA ALA A 188 -9.94 12.85 -9.21
C ALA A 188 -8.86 13.51 -8.36
N ASP A 189 -8.80 14.82 -8.38
CA ASP A 189 -7.96 15.65 -7.54
C ASP A 189 -8.75 16.17 -6.34
N GLY A 190 -8.10 16.33 -5.18
CA GLY A 190 -8.75 16.83 -3.97
C GLY A 190 -9.68 15.83 -3.30
N CYS A 191 -10.37 16.29 -2.26
CA CYS A 191 -11.28 15.48 -1.46
C CYS A 191 -12.60 16.24 -1.21
N LEU A 192 -13.71 15.50 -1.04
CA LEU A 192 -14.99 16.09 -0.62
C LEU A 192 -14.91 16.68 0.79
N TYR A 193 -14.05 16.11 1.64
CA TYR A 193 -13.86 16.53 3.01
C TYR A 193 -12.50 17.24 3.20
N HIS A 194 -12.46 18.20 4.10
CA HIS A 194 -11.25 18.89 4.51
C HIS A 194 -10.94 18.61 5.98
N CYS A 195 -10.88 17.32 6.33
CA CYS A 195 -10.65 16.87 7.72
C CYS A 195 -9.36 17.45 8.30
N GLY A 196 -9.42 17.91 9.57
CA GLY A 196 -8.29 18.58 10.22
C GLY A 196 -7.09 17.66 10.49
N PHE A 197 -7.34 16.35 10.68
CA PHE A 197 -6.32 15.34 11.02
C PHE A 197 -5.59 14.74 9.80
N CYS A 198 -6.10 14.93 8.60
CA CYS A 198 -5.65 14.21 7.42
C CYS A 198 -4.21 14.56 7.03
N CYS A 199 -3.31 13.58 7.03
CA CYS A 199 -1.91 13.77 6.64
C CYS A 199 -1.69 13.75 5.12
N VAL A 200 -2.66 13.24 4.35
CA VAL A 200 -2.66 13.26 2.86
C VAL A 200 -3.50 14.41 2.31
N LYS A 201 -3.81 15.39 3.15
CA LYS A 201 -4.69 16.52 2.81
C LYS A 201 -4.23 17.21 1.53
N SER A 202 -5.16 17.38 0.60
CA SER A 202 -5.01 18.25 -0.56
C SER A 202 -5.56 19.63 -0.25
N ALA A 203 -4.85 20.67 -0.69
CA ALA A 203 -5.38 22.04 -0.69
C ALA A 203 -6.42 22.27 -1.83
N ARG A 204 -6.56 21.30 -2.73
CA ARG A 204 -7.45 21.40 -3.89
C ARG A 204 -8.87 20.95 -3.51
N ASN A 205 -9.86 21.63 -4.08
CA ASN A 205 -11.24 21.15 -4.06
C ASN A 205 -11.37 19.89 -4.91
N PHE A 206 -12.37 19.07 -4.58
CA PHE A 206 -12.66 17.87 -5.35
C PHE A 206 -12.97 18.20 -6.81
N HIS A 207 -12.25 17.59 -7.73
CA HIS A 207 -12.41 17.75 -9.18
C HIS A 207 -12.18 16.40 -9.88
N LYS A 208 -13.11 15.98 -10.72
CA LYS A 208 -12.97 14.77 -11.55
C LYS A 208 -12.10 15.07 -12.77
N ARG A 209 -11.16 14.20 -13.07
CA ARG A 209 -10.39 14.28 -14.31
C ARG A 209 -11.24 13.82 -15.48
N SER A 210 -11.01 14.41 -16.64
CA SER A 210 -11.67 14.00 -17.87
C SER A 210 -11.16 12.65 -18.35
N ARG A 211 -11.94 11.96 -19.19
CA ARG A 211 -11.49 10.70 -19.82
C ARG A 211 -10.24 10.88 -20.66
N SER A 212 -10.08 12.03 -21.33
CA SER A 212 -8.87 12.33 -22.11
C SER A 212 -7.63 12.49 -21.24
N GLU A 213 -7.71 13.14 -20.08
CA GLU A 213 -6.59 13.25 -19.12
C GLU A 213 -6.22 11.88 -18.57
N ILE A 214 -7.20 11.03 -18.25
CA ILE A 214 -6.98 9.67 -17.77
C ILE A 214 -6.28 8.82 -18.84
N LEU A 215 -6.73 8.87 -20.09
CA LEU A 215 -6.07 8.15 -21.18
C LEU A 215 -4.64 8.62 -21.42
N ALA A 216 -4.40 9.93 -21.39
CA ALA A 216 -3.06 10.49 -21.50
C ALA A 216 -2.16 10.01 -20.35
N GLN A 217 -2.67 9.99 -19.13
CA GLN A 217 -1.97 9.48 -17.94
C GLN A 217 -1.63 7.98 -18.11
N ILE A 218 -2.57 7.14 -18.54
CA ILE A 218 -2.35 5.71 -18.80
C ILE A 218 -1.22 5.51 -19.81
N GLN A 219 -1.19 6.26 -20.90
CA GLN A 219 -0.13 6.15 -21.90
C GLN A 219 1.24 6.57 -21.34
N GLN A 220 1.30 7.66 -20.59
CA GLN A 220 2.54 8.11 -19.96
C GLN A 220 3.06 7.10 -18.93
N LEU A 221 2.18 6.50 -18.13
CA LEU A 221 2.53 5.46 -17.16
C LEU A 221 3.04 4.20 -17.85
N LYS A 222 2.43 3.80 -18.97
CA LYS A 222 2.91 2.67 -19.76
C LYS A 222 4.35 2.86 -20.24
N VAL A 223 4.68 4.05 -20.72
CA VAL A 223 6.05 4.41 -21.11
C VAL A 223 6.97 4.45 -19.88
N HIS A 224 6.52 5.03 -18.78
CA HIS A 224 7.29 5.15 -17.55
C HIS A 224 7.70 3.80 -16.98
N TYR A 225 6.77 2.87 -16.86
CA TYR A 225 7.05 1.54 -16.30
C TYR A 225 7.80 0.61 -17.27
N GLY A 226 7.70 0.85 -18.59
CA GLY A 226 8.44 0.08 -19.59
C GLY A 226 8.28 -1.43 -19.45
N ARG A 227 9.39 -2.17 -19.43
CA ARG A 227 9.37 -3.65 -19.28
C ARG A 227 8.81 -4.09 -17.92
N ASN A 228 8.99 -3.28 -16.87
CA ASN A 228 8.55 -3.65 -15.53
C ASN A 228 7.03 -3.69 -15.38
N ILE A 229 6.26 -3.21 -16.35
CA ILE A 229 4.79 -3.28 -16.35
C ILE A 229 4.29 -4.73 -16.16
N GLN A 230 5.09 -5.72 -16.57
CA GLN A 230 4.76 -7.14 -16.39
C GLN A 230 4.77 -7.61 -14.94
N ASN A 231 5.45 -6.88 -14.07
CA ASN A 231 5.49 -7.14 -12.62
C ASN A 231 4.36 -6.44 -11.87
N LEU A 232 3.65 -5.52 -12.53
CA LEU A 232 2.62 -4.73 -11.89
C LEU A 232 1.29 -5.45 -12.01
N ASN A 233 0.64 -5.69 -10.89
CA ASN A 233 -0.58 -6.48 -10.81
C ASN A 233 -1.73 -5.73 -10.16
N ALA A 234 -1.58 -4.43 -9.90
CA ALA A 234 -2.60 -3.67 -9.21
C ALA A 234 -2.79 -2.28 -9.81
N LEU A 235 -4.03 -1.82 -9.84
CA LEU A 235 -4.44 -0.48 -10.24
C LEU A 235 -4.89 0.28 -8.99
N PHE A 236 -4.43 1.52 -8.83
CA PHE A 236 -4.85 2.42 -7.76
C PHE A 236 -5.45 3.70 -8.33
N LEU A 237 -6.66 4.08 -7.91
CA LEU A 237 -7.42 5.18 -8.52
C LEU A 237 -7.31 6.53 -7.80
N GLY A 238 -6.58 6.61 -6.70
CA GLY A 238 -6.29 7.88 -6.04
C GLY A 238 -6.36 7.84 -4.51
N ASN A 239 -5.62 8.76 -3.88
CA ASN A 239 -5.42 8.85 -2.43
C ASN A 239 -6.58 9.46 -1.64
N HIS A 240 -7.49 10.10 -2.34
CA HIS A 240 -8.57 10.85 -1.73
C HIS A 240 -9.89 10.09 -1.86
N ASP A 241 -10.96 10.79 -2.18
CA ASP A 241 -12.28 10.20 -2.37
C ASP A 241 -12.50 9.79 -3.83
N ALA A 242 -11.72 8.80 -4.31
CA ALA A 242 -11.84 8.31 -5.68
C ALA A 242 -13.24 7.73 -5.96
N LEU A 243 -13.91 7.18 -4.95
CA LEU A 243 -15.28 6.65 -5.08
C LEU A 243 -16.27 7.75 -5.47
N ALA A 244 -16.05 9.01 -5.03
CA ALA A 244 -16.87 10.15 -5.41
C ALA A 244 -16.73 10.55 -6.90
N ALA A 245 -15.76 10.02 -7.63
CA ALA A 245 -15.65 10.24 -9.06
C ALA A 245 -16.82 9.65 -9.84
N GLY A 246 -17.52 8.68 -9.26
CA GLY A 246 -18.75 8.10 -9.77
C GLY A 246 -18.54 6.93 -10.73
N ASP A 247 -19.62 6.18 -10.90
CA ASP A 247 -19.65 4.84 -11.48
C ASP A 247 -19.03 4.75 -12.87
N GLU A 248 -19.40 5.66 -13.74
CA GLU A 248 -18.96 5.66 -15.14
C GLU A 248 -17.45 5.91 -15.28
N LEU A 249 -16.89 6.81 -14.47
CA LEU A 249 -15.47 7.14 -14.56
C LEU A 249 -14.60 6.05 -13.96
N ILE A 250 -15.02 5.48 -12.83
CA ILE A 250 -14.34 4.35 -12.17
C ILE A 250 -14.30 3.16 -13.12
N TYR A 251 -15.46 2.75 -13.66
CA TYR A 251 -15.57 1.62 -14.58
C TYR A 251 -14.76 1.83 -15.87
N PHE A 252 -14.87 3.02 -16.47
CA PHE A 252 -14.11 3.40 -17.65
C PHE A 252 -12.61 3.25 -17.40
N THR A 253 -12.10 3.84 -16.31
CA THR A 253 -10.68 3.82 -16.00
C THR A 253 -10.18 2.41 -15.72
N ALA A 254 -10.92 1.64 -14.92
CA ALA A 254 -10.55 0.25 -14.60
C ALA A 254 -10.49 -0.62 -15.88
N SER A 255 -11.48 -0.46 -16.78
CA SER A 255 -11.53 -1.20 -18.04
C SER A 255 -10.40 -0.83 -19.01
N GLU A 256 -10.11 0.47 -19.17
CA GLU A 256 -9.03 0.93 -20.06
C GLU A 256 -7.64 0.59 -19.52
N ALA A 257 -7.44 0.72 -18.20
CA ALA A 257 -6.21 0.33 -17.55
C ALA A 257 -5.95 -1.17 -17.68
N PHE A 258 -6.98 -2.02 -17.49
CA PHE A 258 -6.85 -3.47 -17.65
C PHE A 258 -6.29 -3.86 -19.00
N LYS A 259 -6.81 -3.26 -20.08
CA LYS A 259 -6.35 -3.50 -21.45
C LYS A 259 -4.95 -2.93 -21.67
N SER A 260 -4.72 -1.68 -21.27
CA SER A 260 -3.50 -0.93 -21.56
C SER A 260 -2.27 -1.48 -20.83
N PHE A 261 -2.45 -1.98 -19.60
CA PHE A 261 -1.38 -2.54 -18.78
C PHE A 261 -1.26 -4.08 -18.89
N TYR A 262 -2.05 -4.70 -19.77
CA TYR A 262 -1.99 -6.13 -20.05
C TYR A 262 -2.27 -7.03 -18.83
N PHE A 263 -3.10 -6.58 -17.91
CA PHE A 263 -3.44 -7.34 -16.70
C PHE A 263 -4.06 -8.72 -17.00
N GLY A 264 -4.65 -8.91 -18.18
CA GLY A 264 -5.13 -10.22 -18.63
C GLY A 264 -4.02 -11.28 -18.83
N ASN A 265 -2.75 -10.84 -18.94
CA ASN A 265 -1.59 -11.71 -19.02
C ASN A 265 -0.93 -11.92 -17.64
N ALA A 266 -1.45 -11.28 -16.60
CA ALA A 266 -0.94 -11.44 -15.25
C ALA A 266 -1.17 -12.87 -14.76
N ARG A 267 -0.19 -13.40 -14.02
CA ARG A 267 -0.27 -14.76 -13.45
C ARG A 267 -1.18 -14.87 -12.22
N ALA A 268 -1.53 -13.75 -11.62
CA ALA A 268 -2.44 -13.64 -10.50
C ALA A 268 -3.60 -12.73 -10.88
N VAL A 269 -4.72 -12.88 -10.19
CA VAL A 269 -5.85 -11.97 -10.33
C VAL A 269 -5.37 -10.54 -10.01
N PRO A 270 -5.54 -9.58 -10.90
CA PRO A 270 -5.14 -8.22 -10.64
C PRO A 270 -6.03 -7.57 -9.57
N PHE A 271 -5.45 -6.60 -8.87
CA PHE A 271 -6.15 -5.85 -7.83
C PHE A 271 -6.58 -4.47 -8.33
N LEU A 272 -7.70 -4.00 -7.81
CA LEU A 272 -8.18 -2.63 -7.97
C LEU A 272 -8.33 -2.00 -6.59
N PHE A 273 -7.65 -0.87 -6.34
CA PHE A 273 -7.69 -0.16 -5.08
C PHE A 273 -8.26 1.24 -5.25
N LEU A 274 -9.14 1.64 -4.35
CA LEU A 274 -9.62 3.01 -4.27
C LEU A 274 -10.04 3.37 -2.83
N PHE A 275 -10.01 4.66 -2.55
CA PHE A 275 -10.52 5.20 -1.31
C PHE A 275 -11.89 5.84 -1.51
N GLY A 276 -12.67 5.87 -0.44
CA GLY A 276 -13.96 6.54 -0.40
C GLY A 276 -14.23 7.19 0.96
N SER A 277 -15.20 8.08 0.95
CA SER A 277 -15.78 8.67 2.14
C SER A 277 -17.10 7.99 2.52
N VAL A 278 -17.62 8.33 3.70
CA VAL A 278 -18.95 7.90 4.14
C VAL A 278 -20.02 8.31 3.14
N ASP A 279 -19.99 9.56 2.71
CA ASP A 279 -21.00 10.07 1.77
C ASP A 279 -20.84 9.46 0.37
N SER A 280 -19.62 9.26 -0.12
CA SER A 280 -19.43 8.62 -1.43
C SER A 280 -19.91 7.17 -1.44
N LEU A 281 -19.71 6.42 -0.35
CA LEU A 281 -20.23 5.05 -0.23
C LEU A 281 -21.76 5.04 -0.18
N LEU A 282 -22.38 5.92 0.62
CA LEU A 282 -23.84 6.00 0.72
C LEU A 282 -24.49 6.38 -0.61
N ASN A 283 -23.86 7.28 -1.37
CA ASN A 283 -24.32 7.76 -2.65
C ASN A 283 -24.00 6.84 -3.84
N SER A 284 -23.11 5.85 -3.65
CA SER A 284 -22.80 4.86 -4.68
C SER A 284 -24.02 3.97 -4.94
N LYS A 285 -24.33 3.76 -6.22
CA LYS A 285 -25.42 2.88 -6.64
C LYS A 285 -24.97 1.43 -6.69
N ASP A 286 -25.90 0.50 -6.57
CA ASP A 286 -25.62 -0.93 -6.66
C ASP A 286 -25.05 -1.32 -8.02
N GLU A 287 -25.45 -0.59 -9.09
CA GLU A 287 -24.90 -0.79 -10.44
C GLU A 287 -23.38 -0.60 -10.54
N LEU A 288 -22.79 0.23 -9.67
CA LEU A 288 -21.32 0.34 -9.60
C LEU A 288 -20.71 -0.99 -9.21
N PHE A 289 -21.19 -1.57 -8.12
CA PHE A 289 -20.63 -2.82 -7.59
C PHE A 289 -20.89 -4.00 -8.52
N GLU A 290 -22.07 -4.02 -9.18
CA GLU A 290 -22.33 -4.99 -10.24
C GLU A 290 -21.35 -4.87 -11.41
N LYS A 291 -21.09 -3.64 -11.88
CA LYS A 291 -20.11 -3.39 -12.96
C LYS A 291 -18.69 -3.79 -12.53
N LEU A 292 -18.28 -3.43 -11.32
CA LEU A 292 -16.95 -3.78 -10.79
C LEU A 292 -16.80 -5.29 -10.59
N SER A 293 -17.84 -5.99 -10.13
CA SER A 293 -17.82 -7.44 -9.94
C SER A 293 -17.62 -8.23 -11.23
N ARG A 294 -18.00 -7.65 -12.38
CA ARG A 294 -17.82 -8.24 -13.71
C ARG A 294 -16.42 -8.01 -14.29
N LEU A 295 -15.67 -7.06 -13.73
CA LEU A 295 -14.27 -6.85 -14.12
C LEU A 295 -13.37 -7.93 -13.49
N PRO A 296 -12.32 -8.35 -14.18
CA PRO A 296 -11.43 -9.39 -13.69
C PRO A 296 -10.42 -8.88 -12.66
N TYR A 297 -10.91 -8.08 -11.70
CA TYR A 297 -10.16 -7.57 -10.56
C TYR A 297 -10.68 -8.18 -9.25
N TYR A 298 -9.78 -8.27 -8.27
CA TYR A 298 -10.19 -8.27 -6.87
C TYR A 298 -10.14 -6.82 -6.38
N THR A 299 -11.30 -6.27 -6.04
CA THR A 299 -11.46 -4.84 -5.75
C THR A 299 -11.46 -4.60 -4.25
N TYR A 300 -10.57 -3.71 -3.78
CA TYR A 300 -10.54 -3.21 -2.41
C TYR A 300 -10.96 -1.75 -2.38
N ILE A 301 -11.99 -1.45 -1.59
CA ILE A 301 -12.47 -0.08 -1.35
C ILE A 301 -12.27 0.20 0.13
N ASN A 302 -11.48 1.22 0.46
CA ASN A 302 -11.26 1.60 1.84
C ASN A 302 -12.00 2.88 2.19
N ILE A 303 -12.86 2.81 3.21
CA ILE A 303 -13.71 3.92 3.64
C ILE A 303 -13.20 4.51 4.94
N GLY A 304 -12.96 5.82 4.94
CA GLY A 304 -12.63 6.56 6.14
C GLY A 304 -13.88 6.80 6.99
N PHE A 305 -14.12 5.97 8.02
CA PHE A 305 -15.17 6.20 9.02
C PHE A 305 -14.69 7.08 10.17
N GLU A 306 -13.50 6.85 10.61
CA GLU A 306 -12.70 7.53 11.65
C GLU A 306 -13.25 7.34 13.06
N SER A 307 -14.54 7.54 13.31
CA SER A 307 -15.15 7.38 14.64
C SER A 307 -16.64 7.11 14.55
N VAL A 308 -17.18 6.50 15.60
CA VAL A 308 -18.63 6.37 15.87
C VAL A 308 -19.04 7.22 17.09
N ASP A 309 -18.20 8.16 17.50
CA ASP A 309 -18.45 9.15 18.55
C ASP A 309 -18.54 10.55 17.96
N ALA A 310 -19.64 11.26 18.24
CA ALA A 310 -19.91 12.57 17.68
C ALA A 310 -18.90 13.64 18.10
N SER A 311 -18.44 13.58 19.35
CA SER A 311 -17.45 14.54 19.87
C SER A 311 -16.10 14.38 19.16
N THR A 312 -15.70 13.14 18.88
CA THR A 312 -14.49 12.83 18.12
C THR A 312 -14.60 13.26 16.66
N LEU A 313 -15.73 13.02 15.99
CA LEU A 313 -15.94 13.48 14.61
C LEU A 313 -15.84 15.01 14.51
N ASN A 314 -16.40 15.73 15.47
CA ASN A 314 -16.27 17.19 15.56
C ASN A 314 -14.83 17.63 15.83
N LEU A 315 -14.13 16.97 16.76
CA LEU A 315 -12.73 17.25 17.09
C LEU A 315 -11.82 17.18 15.88
N ILE A 316 -11.99 16.14 15.06
CA ILE A 316 -11.20 15.93 13.84
C ILE A 316 -11.74 16.67 12.62
N GLN A 317 -12.78 17.48 12.79
CA GLN A 317 -13.43 18.25 11.74
C GLN A 317 -13.89 17.38 10.54
N LYS A 318 -14.42 16.19 10.83
CA LYS A 318 -15.00 15.33 9.81
C LYS A 318 -16.49 15.67 9.65
N PRO A 319 -16.95 16.11 8.45
CA PRO A 319 -18.31 16.66 8.26
C PRO A 319 -19.35 15.55 8.06
N VAL A 320 -19.40 14.59 8.98
CA VAL A 320 -20.41 13.51 8.98
C VAL A 320 -20.95 13.27 10.38
N ASP A 321 -22.19 12.82 10.48
CA ASP A 321 -22.78 12.40 11.74
C ASP A 321 -22.65 10.88 11.96
N VAL A 322 -22.83 10.45 13.21
CA VAL A 322 -22.70 9.05 13.61
C VAL A 322 -23.74 8.17 12.91
N SER A 323 -24.92 8.67 12.59
CA SER A 323 -25.97 7.89 11.92
C SER A 323 -25.55 7.53 10.50
N LYS A 324 -24.96 8.47 9.76
CA LYS A 324 -24.37 8.20 8.44
C LYS A 324 -23.19 7.22 8.51
N VAL A 325 -22.31 7.37 9.50
CA VAL A 325 -21.22 6.42 9.71
C VAL A 325 -21.75 5.00 9.88
N ARG A 326 -22.77 4.81 10.73
CA ARG A 326 -23.40 3.50 10.96
C ARG A 326 -24.09 2.96 9.69
N ALA A 327 -24.83 3.79 8.98
CA ALA A 327 -25.48 3.40 7.73
C ALA A 327 -24.47 2.99 6.66
N ALA A 328 -23.40 3.73 6.48
CA ALA A 328 -22.35 3.41 5.52
C ALA A 328 -21.58 2.13 5.93
N PHE A 329 -21.36 1.92 7.22
CA PHE A 329 -20.73 0.68 7.71
C PHE A 329 -21.64 -0.55 7.46
N GLN A 330 -22.96 -0.41 7.66
CA GLN A 330 -23.92 -1.46 7.34
C GLN A 330 -23.91 -1.77 5.83
N LYS A 331 -23.92 -0.73 4.98
CA LYS A 331 -23.79 -0.90 3.52
C LYS A 331 -22.49 -1.59 3.11
N MET A 332 -21.38 -1.30 3.78
CA MET A 332 -20.11 -2.00 3.60
C MET A 332 -20.27 -3.51 3.82
N LEU A 333 -20.94 -3.93 4.90
CA LEU A 333 -21.15 -5.34 5.21
C LEU A 333 -22.02 -6.02 4.15
N GLU A 334 -23.11 -5.38 3.73
CA GLU A 334 -24.03 -5.87 2.72
C GLU A 334 -23.35 -6.10 1.37
N ILE A 335 -22.50 -5.14 0.93
CA ILE A 335 -21.71 -5.29 -0.30
C ILE A 335 -20.70 -6.44 -0.17
N ASN A 336 -20.01 -6.55 0.96
CA ASN A 336 -19.07 -7.63 1.21
C ASN A 336 -19.75 -9.02 1.19
N ASP A 337 -21.01 -9.12 1.55
CA ASP A 337 -21.77 -10.37 1.45
C ASP A 337 -22.26 -10.65 0.02
N SER A 338 -22.57 -9.61 -0.72
CA SER A 338 -23.19 -9.72 -2.06
C SER A 338 -22.19 -10.07 -3.16
N TYR A 339 -20.93 -9.62 -3.06
CA TYR A 339 -19.93 -9.76 -4.13
C TYR A 339 -18.66 -10.50 -3.67
N THR A 340 -18.25 -11.53 -4.41
CA THR A 340 -17.12 -12.40 -4.04
C THR A 340 -15.74 -11.78 -4.32
N ASN A 341 -15.65 -10.84 -5.23
CA ASN A 341 -14.42 -10.19 -5.66
C ASN A 341 -14.36 -8.69 -5.30
N ILE A 342 -15.23 -8.23 -4.40
CA ILE A 342 -15.18 -6.88 -3.82
C ILE A 342 -15.05 -7.01 -2.31
N GLU A 343 -14.13 -6.29 -1.73
CA GLU A 343 -13.99 -6.14 -0.28
C GLU A 343 -13.93 -4.65 0.08
N ILE A 344 -14.93 -4.19 0.85
CA ILE A 344 -14.92 -2.86 1.43
C ILE A 344 -14.41 -2.98 2.86
N THR A 345 -13.48 -2.10 3.23
CA THR A 345 -12.85 -2.04 4.55
C THR A 345 -13.04 -0.67 5.17
N GLY A 346 -12.96 -0.60 6.49
CA GLY A 346 -13.20 0.64 7.22
C GLY A 346 -11.99 1.12 8.01
N ASN A 347 -11.63 2.39 7.90
CA ASN A 347 -10.63 3.04 8.74
C ASN A 347 -11.27 3.72 9.93
N PHE A 348 -10.66 3.52 11.12
CA PHE A 348 -10.92 4.26 12.34
C PHE A 348 -9.62 4.80 12.90
N ILE A 349 -9.68 5.93 13.59
CA ILE A 349 -8.51 6.55 14.18
C ILE A 349 -8.23 6.04 15.60
N VAL A 350 -6.96 6.07 15.98
CA VAL A 350 -6.49 5.88 17.36
C VAL A 350 -5.50 7.00 17.70
N GLY A 351 -5.51 7.48 18.95
CA GLY A 351 -4.63 8.56 19.37
C GLY A 351 -4.80 8.87 20.87
N GLU A 352 -3.75 9.34 21.53
CA GLU A 352 -3.79 9.65 22.97
C GLU A 352 -4.77 10.77 23.32
N GLN A 353 -4.94 11.73 22.39
CA GLN A 353 -5.85 12.86 22.57
C GLN A 353 -7.33 12.50 22.41
N LEU A 354 -7.65 11.27 22.02
CA LEU A 354 -9.02 10.81 21.87
C LEU A 354 -9.60 10.39 23.22
N SER A 355 -10.87 10.71 23.40
CA SER A 355 -11.56 10.44 24.67
C SER A 355 -11.78 8.94 24.92
N SER A 356 -12.04 8.57 26.16
CA SER A 356 -12.45 7.21 26.54
C SER A 356 -13.75 6.81 25.85
N GLU A 357 -14.66 7.77 25.64
CA GLU A 357 -15.95 7.58 24.98
C GLU A 357 -15.78 7.12 23.52
N HIS A 358 -14.78 7.68 22.80
CA HIS A 358 -14.43 7.22 21.46
C HIS A 358 -14.10 5.73 21.45
N TYR A 359 -13.20 5.30 22.35
CA TYR A 359 -12.76 3.89 22.39
C TYR A 359 -13.86 2.95 22.82
N GLN A 360 -14.66 3.32 23.84
CA GLN A 360 -15.79 2.52 24.30
C GLN A 360 -16.86 2.40 23.22
N SER A 361 -17.19 3.50 22.55
CA SER A 361 -18.16 3.51 21.45
C SER A 361 -17.70 2.65 20.28
N LEU A 362 -16.42 2.74 19.90
CA LEU A 362 -15.84 1.95 18.82
C LEU A 362 -15.82 0.46 19.18
N ALA A 363 -15.34 0.09 20.36
CA ALA A 363 -15.28 -1.29 20.82
C ALA A 363 -16.68 -1.92 20.85
N LYS A 364 -17.66 -1.22 21.45
CA LYS A 364 -19.05 -1.67 21.47
C LYS A 364 -19.64 -1.81 20.06
N PHE A 365 -19.38 -0.83 19.21
CA PHE A 365 -19.87 -0.85 17.82
C PHE A 365 -19.35 -2.07 17.06
N LEU A 366 -18.07 -2.39 17.18
CA LEU A 366 -17.46 -3.56 16.51
C LEU A 366 -17.88 -4.89 17.15
N GLN A 367 -18.16 -4.88 18.45
CA GLN A 367 -18.71 -6.04 19.17
C GLN A 367 -20.16 -6.34 18.76
N ASP A 368 -20.97 -5.28 18.59
CA ASP A 368 -22.39 -5.41 18.24
C ASP A 368 -22.61 -5.65 16.74
N THR A 369 -21.58 -5.46 15.92
CA THR A 369 -21.64 -5.67 14.47
C THR A 369 -21.96 -7.13 14.12
N SER A 370 -22.86 -7.35 13.18
CA SER A 370 -23.09 -8.67 12.60
C SER A 370 -21.86 -9.13 11.83
N ILE A 371 -21.48 -10.40 12.00
CA ILE A 371 -20.41 -10.98 11.18
C ILE A 371 -20.96 -11.16 9.76
N PRO A 372 -20.31 -10.63 8.71
CA PRO A 372 -20.71 -10.93 7.34
C PRO A 372 -20.67 -12.43 7.09
N TYR A 373 -21.66 -12.96 6.40
CA TYR A 373 -21.71 -14.38 6.02
C TYR A 373 -20.49 -14.81 5.22
N SER A 374 -19.99 -13.89 4.38
CA SER A 374 -18.78 -14.07 3.58
C SER A 374 -17.47 -14.13 4.40
N GLY A 375 -17.50 -13.74 5.67
CA GLY A 375 -16.30 -13.53 6.50
C GLY A 375 -15.35 -12.45 5.98
N ARG A 376 -15.80 -11.61 5.03
CA ARG A 376 -15.01 -10.53 4.42
C ARG A 376 -15.28 -9.20 5.09
N GLY A 377 -14.35 -8.28 4.87
CA GLY A 377 -14.31 -6.98 5.51
C GLY A 377 -13.30 -6.96 6.64
N ALA A 378 -12.69 -5.82 6.82
CA ALA A 378 -11.72 -5.58 7.89
C ALA A 378 -11.84 -4.15 8.39
N VAL A 379 -11.40 -3.98 9.63
CA VAL A 379 -11.25 -2.67 10.24
C VAL A 379 -9.77 -2.36 10.35
N TYR A 380 -9.39 -1.17 9.93
CA TYR A 380 -8.04 -0.64 10.09
C TYR A 380 -8.05 0.45 11.16
N LEU A 381 -7.11 0.36 12.09
CA LEU A 381 -6.89 1.39 13.11
C LEU A 381 -5.67 2.21 12.73
N SER A 382 -5.89 3.48 12.43
CA SER A 382 -4.85 4.42 11.99
C SER A 382 -4.43 5.33 13.14
N PRO A 383 -3.18 5.25 13.62
CA PRO A 383 -2.67 6.20 14.59
C PRO A 383 -2.66 7.63 14.05
N LEU A 384 -3.16 8.56 14.82
CA LEU A 384 -3.06 9.98 14.47
C LEU A 384 -1.60 10.41 14.38
N LYS A 385 -1.26 11.21 13.35
CA LYS A 385 0.10 11.65 13.07
C LYS A 385 0.75 12.37 14.25
N ASP A 386 0.00 13.21 14.92
CA ASP A 386 0.48 14.08 15.99
C ASP A 386 0.41 13.41 17.38
N SER A 387 0.14 12.11 17.43
CA SER A 387 0.19 11.35 18.69
C SER A 387 1.66 11.13 19.09
N PRO A 388 2.11 11.69 20.23
CA PRO A 388 3.53 11.67 20.60
C PRO A 388 4.04 10.29 21.03
N LYS A 389 3.15 9.41 21.48
CA LYS A 389 3.51 8.10 22.04
C LYS A 389 2.71 6.97 21.42
N LYS A 390 2.84 6.81 20.12
CA LYS A 390 2.05 5.83 19.35
C LYS A 390 2.20 4.40 19.85
N ARG A 391 3.36 4.03 20.39
CA ARG A 391 3.59 2.71 20.97
C ARG A 391 2.69 2.45 22.19
N GLU A 392 2.35 3.46 22.95
CA GLU A 392 1.44 3.34 24.09
C GLU A 392 -0.01 3.09 23.69
N LEU A 393 -0.34 3.26 22.37
CA LEU A 393 -1.64 2.92 21.82
C LEU A 393 -1.82 1.41 21.57
N LEU A 394 -0.76 0.62 21.58
CA LEU A 394 -0.82 -0.82 21.32
C LEU A 394 -1.77 -1.57 22.26
N PRO A 395 -1.80 -1.34 23.58
CA PRO A 395 -2.77 -1.99 24.47
C PRO A 395 -4.21 -1.72 24.04
N ARG A 396 -4.54 -0.46 23.66
CA ARG A 396 -5.88 -0.10 23.16
C ARG A 396 -6.20 -0.76 21.81
N PHE A 397 -5.22 -0.84 20.94
CA PHE A 397 -5.36 -1.58 19.69
C PHE A 397 -5.73 -3.04 19.95
N PHE A 398 -5.01 -3.72 20.84
CA PHE A 398 -5.28 -5.12 21.16
C PHE A 398 -6.62 -5.31 21.88
N GLU A 399 -7.04 -4.36 22.70
CA GLU A 399 -8.35 -4.36 23.35
C GLU A 399 -9.49 -4.30 22.32
N ILE A 400 -9.43 -3.36 21.37
CA ILE A 400 -10.42 -3.26 20.28
C ILE A 400 -10.39 -4.53 19.43
N LYS A 401 -9.20 -5.01 19.07
CA LYS A 401 -9.04 -6.22 18.27
C LYS A 401 -9.68 -7.44 18.95
N LYS A 402 -9.53 -7.59 20.26
CA LYS A 402 -10.10 -8.70 21.04
C LYS A 402 -11.63 -8.64 21.08
N GLN A 403 -12.21 -7.44 21.10
CA GLN A 403 -13.67 -7.25 21.18
C GLN A 403 -14.35 -7.28 19.79
N SER A 404 -13.60 -6.99 18.75
CA SER A 404 -14.15 -6.93 17.39
C SER A 404 -14.49 -8.30 16.84
N LYS A 405 -15.66 -8.39 16.19
CA LYS A 405 -16.07 -9.55 15.39
C LYS A 405 -15.46 -9.56 13.99
N LEU A 406 -14.96 -8.42 13.53
CA LEU A 406 -14.25 -8.30 12.25
C LEU A 406 -12.73 -8.35 12.49
N PRO A 407 -11.95 -8.80 11.50
CA PRO A 407 -10.49 -8.68 11.55
C PRO A 407 -10.05 -7.22 11.74
N VAL A 408 -9.12 -6.97 12.68
CA VAL A 408 -8.60 -5.63 12.96
C VAL A 408 -7.10 -5.60 12.70
N TYR A 409 -6.66 -4.60 11.96
CA TYR A 409 -5.26 -4.36 11.60
C TYR A 409 -4.84 -2.92 11.92
N THR A 410 -3.56 -2.70 12.19
CA THR A 410 -3.01 -1.35 12.24
C THR A 410 -2.77 -0.84 10.83
N TYR A 411 -3.18 0.39 10.56
CA TYR A 411 -2.93 1.03 9.27
C TYR A 411 -2.00 2.23 9.43
N LEU A 412 -0.85 2.12 8.82
CA LEU A 412 0.16 3.16 8.79
C LEU A 412 0.12 3.87 7.44
N ILE A 413 -0.10 5.18 7.48
CA ILE A 413 -0.13 6.00 6.27
C ILE A 413 1.28 6.49 5.98
N GLN A 414 1.83 6.02 4.88
CA GLN A 414 3.09 6.49 4.33
C GLN A 414 2.90 6.84 2.86
N ARG A 415 3.67 7.79 2.36
CA ARG A 415 3.65 8.10 0.94
C ARG A 415 4.86 7.45 0.27
N LEU A 416 4.68 6.88 -0.85
CA LEU A 416 5.74 6.25 -1.65
C LEU A 416 6.29 7.23 -2.69
#